data_1c3aae90f2e293116edd10335bad0271
#
_entry.id   1c3aae90f2e293116edd10335bad0271
#
_cell.length_a   1.000
_cell.length_b   1.000
_cell.length_c   1.000
_cell.angle_alpha   90.00
_cell.angle_beta   90.00
_cell.angle_gamma   90.00
#
_symmetry.space_group_name_H-M   'P 1'
#
loop_
_entity.id
_entity.type
_entity.pdbx_description
1 polymer ?
#
loop_
_entity_poly.entity_id
_entity_poly.type
_entity_poly.pdbx_seq_one_letter_code
_entity_poly.pdbx_strand_id
1 'polypeptide(L)'
;YAITQANSYGWGSIETIGLFTAAGVILAAFIGWEARAKDPLMPFSLFRLRTLVGANIASFILGTAIFGMFLMLTLYMQQVLGYSPMKTGVAYLAVAGTAIVWSGVAAQLVNRVGVKPVLIVGMTALTAGLVYFTQVSVGGSYWTDLLPGLLVIAVGLGFSFVPISIAALAGVQPAEAGLASG
;
A
#
# COMPACT_ATOMS: atom_id res chain seq x y z
N TYR A 1 0.47 -7.43 18.31
CA TYR A 1 1.12 -7.79 19.57
C TYR A 1 1.78 -9.16 19.49
N ALA A 2 1.08 -10.25 19.09
CA ALA A 2 1.67 -11.59 18.99
C ALA A 2 2.92 -11.63 18.11
N ILE A 3 2.88 -11.01 16.92
CA ILE A 3 4.00 -10.97 15.97
C ILE A 3 5.21 -10.22 16.56
N THR A 4 4.99 -9.09 17.25
CA THR A 4 6.08 -8.30 17.84
C THR A 4 6.74 -9.02 19.01
N GLN A 5 5.99 -9.78 19.78
CA GLN A 5 6.51 -10.53 20.94
C GLN A 5 7.08 -11.90 20.56
N ALA A 6 6.74 -12.43 19.38
CA ALA A 6 7.28 -13.72 18.93
C ALA A 6 8.81 -13.75 18.84
N ASN A 7 9.45 -12.61 18.56
CA ASN A 7 10.91 -12.50 18.58
C ASN A 7 11.51 -12.59 20.00
N SER A 8 10.78 -12.15 21.02
CA SER A 8 11.25 -12.18 22.42
C SER A 8 10.97 -13.51 23.11
N TYR A 9 9.79 -14.09 22.86
CA TYR A 9 9.36 -15.36 23.49
C TYR A 9 9.76 -16.60 22.67
N GLY A 10 10.09 -16.41 21.38
CA GLY A 10 10.29 -17.50 20.41
C GLY A 10 9.00 -17.88 19.68
N TRP A 11 9.13 -18.18 18.40
CA TRP A 11 7.99 -18.49 17.52
C TRP A 11 7.22 -19.78 17.93
N GLY A 12 7.90 -20.71 18.58
CA GLY A 12 7.31 -21.98 19.06
C GLY A 12 6.93 -21.98 20.55
N SER A 13 6.99 -20.84 21.23
CA SER A 13 6.64 -20.74 22.65
C SER A 13 5.13 -20.88 22.86
N ILE A 14 4.76 -21.35 24.06
CA ILE A 14 3.34 -21.53 24.43
C ILE A 14 2.63 -20.18 24.47
N GLU A 15 3.35 -19.10 24.83
CA GLU A 15 2.86 -17.73 24.87
C GLU A 15 2.54 -17.24 23.46
N THR A 16 3.43 -17.46 22.51
CA THR A 16 3.23 -17.05 21.10
C THR A 16 2.09 -17.81 20.46
N ILE A 17 2.06 -19.14 20.63
CA ILE A 17 0.98 -19.98 20.10
C ILE A 17 -0.35 -19.61 20.77
N GLY A 18 -0.36 -19.38 22.09
CA GLY A 18 -1.54 -18.94 22.84
C GLY A 18 -2.10 -17.60 22.33
N LEU A 19 -1.24 -16.62 22.07
CA LEU A 19 -1.63 -15.33 21.53
C LEU A 19 -2.20 -15.44 20.11
N PHE A 20 -1.60 -16.24 19.23
CA PHE A 20 -2.14 -16.47 17.88
C PHE A 20 -3.47 -17.21 17.93
N THR A 21 -3.60 -18.22 18.81
CA THR A 21 -4.86 -18.95 19.00
C THR A 21 -5.96 -18.03 19.52
N ALA A 22 -5.66 -17.22 20.54
CA ALA A 22 -6.60 -16.23 21.07
C ALA A 22 -7.03 -15.22 19.99
N ALA A 23 -6.08 -14.71 19.19
CA ALA A 23 -6.40 -13.81 18.07
C ALA A 23 -7.31 -14.48 17.04
N GLY A 24 -7.04 -15.76 16.70
CA GLY A 24 -7.88 -16.53 15.78
C GLY A 24 -9.30 -16.76 16.31
N VAL A 25 -9.44 -17.09 17.60
CA VAL A 25 -10.74 -17.28 18.26
C VAL A 25 -11.53 -15.96 18.30
N ILE A 26 -10.89 -14.87 18.69
CA ILE A 26 -11.54 -13.52 18.72
C ILE A 26 -12.00 -13.13 17.31
N LEU A 27 -11.16 -13.32 16.30
CA LEU A 27 -11.52 -13.03 14.92
C LEU A 27 -12.69 -13.90 14.42
N ALA A 28 -12.67 -15.19 14.70
CA ALA A 28 -13.77 -16.09 14.36
C ALA A 28 -15.07 -15.73 15.06
N ALA A 29 -15.00 -15.36 16.35
CA ALA A 29 -16.15 -14.89 17.12
C ALA A 29 -16.70 -13.57 16.54
N PHE A 30 -15.82 -12.63 16.17
CA PHE A 30 -16.21 -11.38 15.53
C PHE A 30 -16.93 -11.64 14.20
N ILE A 31 -16.35 -12.44 13.31
CA ILE A 31 -16.97 -12.80 12.02
C ILE A 31 -18.32 -13.48 12.22
N GLY A 32 -18.41 -14.40 13.19
CA GLY A 32 -19.64 -15.10 13.51
C GLY A 32 -20.74 -14.21 14.07
N TRP A 33 -20.36 -13.20 14.87
CA TRP A 33 -21.26 -12.18 15.38
C TRP A 33 -21.73 -11.25 14.25
N GLU A 34 -20.80 -10.74 13.48
CA GLU A 34 -21.05 -9.80 12.38
C GLU A 34 -21.97 -10.41 11.31
N ALA A 35 -21.79 -11.71 11.01
CA ALA A 35 -22.65 -12.43 10.07
C ALA A 35 -24.12 -12.58 10.53
N ARG A 36 -24.40 -12.38 11.83
CA ARG A 36 -25.74 -12.51 12.44
C ARG A 36 -26.32 -11.19 12.92
N ALA A 37 -25.53 -10.12 12.94
CA ALA A 37 -25.95 -8.80 13.38
C ALA A 37 -27.06 -8.26 12.46
N LYS A 38 -28.08 -7.60 13.04
CA LYS A 38 -29.14 -6.92 12.28
C LYS A 38 -28.62 -5.68 11.56
N ASP A 39 -27.69 -4.97 12.20
CA ASP A 39 -26.99 -3.81 11.67
C ASP A 39 -25.48 -4.08 11.72
N PRO A 40 -24.94 -4.82 10.73
CA PRO A 40 -23.55 -5.19 10.73
C PRO A 40 -22.65 -3.96 10.50
N LEU A 41 -21.53 -3.90 11.24
CA LEU A 41 -20.50 -2.87 11.05
C LEU A 41 -19.81 -3.02 9.68
N MET A 42 -19.72 -4.26 9.17
CA MET A 42 -19.10 -4.56 7.88
C MET A 42 -19.99 -5.53 7.09
N PRO A 43 -21.00 -5.02 6.34
CA PRO A 43 -21.88 -5.88 5.56
C PRO A 43 -21.09 -6.73 4.55
N PHE A 44 -21.14 -8.06 4.66
CA PHE A 44 -20.44 -8.95 3.75
C PHE A 44 -20.92 -8.85 2.29
N SER A 45 -22.07 -8.19 2.04
CA SER A 45 -22.54 -7.84 0.72
C SER A 45 -21.56 -6.93 -0.05
N LEU A 46 -20.78 -6.10 0.64
CA LEU A 46 -19.75 -5.25 0.05
C LEU A 46 -18.69 -6.06 -0.70
N PHE A 47 -18.34 -7.24 -0.22
CA PHE A 47 -17.38 -8.14 -0.89
C PHE A 47 -17.91 -8.79 -2.18
N ARG A 48 -19.20 -8.59 -2.51
CA ARG A 48 -19.76 -8.98 -3.80
C ARG A 48 -19.55 -7.92 -4.89
N LEU A 49 -19.21 -6.71 -4.52
CA LEU A 49 -18.92 -5.62 -5.43
C LEU A 49 -17.52 -5.86 -6.05
N ARG A 50 -17.50 -6.32 -7.29
CA ARG A 50 -16.23 -6.64 -8.00
C ARG A 50 -15.25 -5.48 -8.08
N THR A 51 -15.77 -4.24 -8.20
CA THR A 51 -14.95 -3.03 -8.21
C THR A 51 -14.28 -2.77 -6.87
N LEU A 52 -15.01 -2.92 -5.76
CA LEU A 52 -14.48 -2.77 -4.41
C LEU A 52 -13.42 -3.85 -4.11
N VAL A 53 -13.72 -5.11 -4.41
CA VAL A 53 -12.77 -6.22 -4.21
C VAL A 53 -11.51 -6.02 -5.05
N GLY A 54 -11.66 -5.63 -6.31
CA GLY A 54 -10.52 -5.33 -7.20
C GLY A 54 -9.68 -4.15 -6.70
N ALA A 55 -10.32 -3.09 -6.19
CA ALA A 55 -9.63 -1.96 -5.59
C ALA A 55 -8.85 -2.36 -4.32
N ASN A 56 -9.45 -3.18 -3.45
CA ASN A 56 -8.79 -3.66 -2.24
C ASN A 56 -7.58 -4.57 -2.56
N ILE A 57 -7.69 -5.46 -3.54
CA ILE A 57 -6.56 -6.29 -3.99
C ILE A 57 -5.45 -5.40 -4.56
N ALA A 58 -5.79 -4.42 -5.40
CA ALA A 58 -4.82 -3.47 -5.95
C ALA A 58 -4.16 -2.64 -4.84
N SER A 59 -4.92 -2.17 -3.85
CA SER A 59 -4.40 -1.45 -2.67
C SER A 59 -3.44 -2.32 -1.86
N PHE A 60 -3.77 -3.57 -1.64
CA PHE A 60 -2.92 -4.50 -0.89
C PHE A 60 -1.59 -4.75 -1.60
N ILE A 61 -1.63 -5.02 -2.91
CA ILE A 61 -0.42 -5.20 -3.74
C ILE A 61 0.42 -3.93 -3.73
N LEU A 62 -0.22 -2.77 -3.95
CA LEU A 62 0.41 -1.46 -3.95
C LEU A 62 1.09 -1.18 -2.60
N GLY A 63 0.34 -1.34 -1.50
CA GLY A 63 0.85 -1.10 -0.15
C GLY A 63 2.05 -1.99 0.18
N THR A 64 1.97 -3.28 -0.13
CA THR A 64 3.06 -4.24 0.11
C THR A 64 4.31 -3.87 -0.70
N ALA A 65 4.14 -3.56 -1.99
CA ALA A 65 5.25 -3.18 -2.88
C ALA A 65 5.94 -1.89 -2.40
N ILE A 66 5.15 -0.88 -2.05
CA ILE A 66 5.66 0.41 -1.57
C ILE A 66 6.38 0.24 -0.24
N PHE A 67 5.76 -0.45 0.73
CA PHE A 67 6.36 -0.65 2.04
C PHE A 67 7.70 -1.40 1.94
N GLY A 68 7.73 -2.48 1.16
CA GLY A 68 8.97 -3.24 0.90
C GLY A 68 10.04 -2.38 0.24
N MET A 69 9.67 -1.59 -0.77
CA MET A 69 10.57 -0.66 -1.44
C MET A 69 11.13 0.40 -0.48
N PHE A 70 10.26 1.09 0.26
CA PHE A 70 10.72 2.12 1.21
C PHE A 70 11.65 1.55 2.27
N LEU A 71 11.37 0.36 2.78
CA LEU A 71 12.23 -0.33 3.74
C LEU A 71 13.60 -0.62 3.10
N MET A 72 13.64 -1.26 1.93
CA MET A 72 14.89 -1.63 1.27
C MET A 72 15.73 -0.42 0.87
N LEU A 73 15.10 0.62 0.31
CA LEU A 73 15.82 1.84 -0.07
C LEU A 73 16.30 2.64 1.15
N THR A 74 15.53 2.63 2.25
CA THR A 74 15.97 3.27 3.50
C THR A 74 17.23 2.57 4.03
N LEU A 75 17.23 1.23 4.07
CA LEU A 75 18.41 0.47 4.48
C LEU A 75 19.59 0.72 3.54
N TYR A 76 19.36 0.73 2.24
CA TYR A 76 20.39 1.04 1.25
C TYR A 76 20.98 2.44 1.46
N MET A 77 20.14 3.48 1.58
CA MET A 77 20.61 4.84 1.80
C MET A 77 21.38 4.99 3.13
N GLN A 78 20.93 4.33 4.20
CA GLN A 78 21.58 4.47 5.50
C GLN A 78 22.80 3.58 5.66
N GLN A 79 22.76 2.32 5.22
CA GLN A 79 23.83 1.35 5.44
C GLN A 79 24.87 1.35 4.33
N VAL A 80 24.49 1.61 3.08
CA VAL A 80 25.41 1.58 1.93
C VAL A 80 25.90 2.99 1.58
N LEU A 81 24.99 3.97 1.45
CA LEU A 81 25.35 5.35 1.13
C LEU A 81 25.75 6.18 2.37
N GLY A 82 25.62 5.64 3.58
CA GLY A 82 25.99 6.34 4.84
C GLY A 82 25.14 7.57 5.14
N TYR A 83 23.89 7.64 4.63
CA TYR A 83 23.01 8.78 4.90
C TYR A 83 22.47 8.75 6.33
N SER A 84 22.41 9.93 6.95
CA SER A 84 21.67 10.08 8.20
C SER A 84 20.15 9.87 7.96
N PRO A 85 19.38 9.51 9.00
CA PRO A 85 17.92 9.41 8.88
C PRO A 85 17.26 10.68 8.33
N MET A 86 17.75 11.84 8.73
CA MET A 86 17.28 13.14 8.23
C MET A 86 17.53 13.29 6.73
N LYS A 87 18.74 12.96 6.27
CA LYS A 87 19.11 13.05 4.85
C LYS A 87 18.28 12.06 4.01
N THR A 88 18.01 10.88 4.53
CA THR A 88 17.12 9.89 3.91
C THR A 88 15.69 10.42 3.78
N GLY A 89 15.16 11.05 4.83
CA GLY A 89 13.84 11.69 4.78
C GLY A 89 13.74 12.80 3.73
N VAL A 90 14.76 13.66 3.65
CA VAL A 90 14.84 14.72 2.62
C VAL A 90 14.90 14.12 1.21
N ALA A 91 15.62 13.02 1.02
CA ALA A 91 15.69 12.34 -0.26
C ALA A 91 14.30 11.87 -0.76
N TYR A 92 13.40 11.47 0.14
CA TYR A 92 12.03 11.08 -0.19
C TYR A 92 11.09 12.25 -0.52
N LEU A 93 11.47 13.51 -0.25
CA LEU A 93 10.64 14.66 -0.65
C LEU A 93 10.43 14.74 -2.16
N ALA A 94 11.39 14.25 -2.96
CA ALA A 94 11.24 14.15 -4.40
C ALA A 94 10.07 13.23 -4.80
N VAL A 95 9.89 12.13 -4.06
CA VAL A 95 8.77 11.20 -4.26
C VAL A 95 7.46 11.87 -3.89
N ALA A 96 7.39 12.49 -2.71
CA ALA A 96 6.16 13.14 -2.22
C ALA A 96 5.71 14.27 -3.16
N GLY A 97 6.60 15.16 -3.53
CA GLY A 97 6.29 16.26 -4.43
C GLY A 97 5.82 15.80 -5.81
N THR A 98 6.52 14.83 -6.39
CA THR A 98 6.15 14.24 -7.69
C THR A 98 4.80 13.54 -7.61
N ALA A 99 4.56 12.73 -6.56
CA ALA A 99 3.30 12.00 -6.39
C ALA A 99 2.10 12.97 -6.23
N ILE A 100 2.25 14.07 -5.52
CA ILE A 100 1.19 15.10 -5.38
C ILE A 100 0.82 15.67 -6.75
N VAL A 101 1.79 16.08 -7.54
CA VAL A 101 1.56 16.66 -8.88
C VAL A 101 0.83 15.65 -9.77
N TRP A 102 1.33 14.42 -9.85
CA TRP A 102 0.76 13.39 -10.72
C TRP A 102 -0.57 12.83 -10.20
N SER A 103 -0.86 12.91 -8.91
CA SER A 103 -2.20 12.62 -8.37
C SER A 103 -3.24 13.62 -8.90
N GLY A 104 -2.89 14.90 -9.00
CA GLY A 104 -3.74 15.93 -9.60
C GLY A 104 -4.02 15.65 -11.10
N VAL A 105 -2.99 15.24 -11.84
CA VAL A 105 -3.12 14.84 -13.26
C VAL A 105 -3.99 13.59 -13.37
N ALA A 106 -3.76 12.58 -12.53
CA ALA A 106 -4.51 11.34 -12.51
C ALA A 106 -6.00 11.59 -12.24
N ALA A 107 -6.35 12.47 -11.29
CA ALA A 107 -7.72 12.83 -10.98
C ALA A 107 -8.45 13.43 -12.21
N GLN A 108 -7.79 14.31 -12.95
CA GLN A 108 -8.35 14.87 -14.18
C GLN A 108 -8.49 13.82 -15.27
N LEU A 109 -7.52 12.93 -15.40
CA LEU A 109 -7.51 11.91 -16.44
C LEU A 109 -8.57 10.84 -16.18
N VAL A 110 -8.80 10.45 -14.92
CA VAL A 110 -9.89 9.52 -14.56
C VAL A 110 -11.26 10.03 -15.03
N ASN A 111 -11.50 11.34 -14.92
CA ASN A 111 -12.77 11.93 -15.40
C ASN A 111 -12.92 11.88 -16.91
N ARG A 112 -11.83 11.76 -17.68
CA ARG A 112 -11.86 11.74 -19.16
C ARG A 112 -11.85 10.33 -19.74
N VAL A 113 -10.99 9.46 -19.21
CA VAL A 113 -10.73 8.13 -19.80
C VAL A 113 -11.16 6.98 -18.88
N GLY A 114 -11.63 7.29 -17.68
CA GLY A 114 -12.06 6.31 -16.69
C GLY A 114 -10.94 5.79 -15.79
N VAL A 115 -11.32 5.04 -14.76
CA VAL A 115 -10.44 4.52 -13.70
C VAL A 115 -9.42 3.51 -14.23
N LYS A 116 -9.89 2.55 -15.06
CA LYS A 116 -9.10 1.38 -15.46
C LYS A 116 -7.81 1.72 -16.24
N PRO A 117 -7.83 2.55 -17.31
CA PRO A 117 -6.61 2.86 -18.05
C PRO A 117 -5.62 3.67 -17.21
N VAL A 118 -6.10 4.59 -16.36
CA VAL A 118 -5.23 5.39 -15.49
C VAL A 118 -4.53 4.48 -14.47
N LEU A 119 -5.25 3.54 -13.87
CA LEU A 119 -4.67 2.57 -12.94
C LEU A 119 -3.63 1.65 -13.61
N ILE A 120 -3.90 1.20 -14.84
CA ILE A 120 -2.94 0.38 -15.59
C ILE A 120 -1.62 1.14 -15.79
N VAL A 121 -1.68 2.41 -16.21
CA VAL A 121 -0.49 3.26 -16.36
C VAL A 121 0.24 3.39 -15.03
N GLY A 122 -0.47 3.64 -13.92
CA GLY A 122 0.10 3.75 -12.59
C GLY A 122 0.83 2.47 -12.16
N MET A 123 0.18 1.33 -12.26
CA MET A 123 0.76 0.03 -11.89
C MET A 123 1.95 -0.35 -12.79
N THR A 124 1.90 0.00 -14.07
CA THR A 124 3.02 -0.23 -15.00
C THR A 124 4.22 0.65 -14.62
N ALA A 125 4.00 1.92 -14.32
CA ALA A 125 5.06 2.82 -13.87
C ALA A 125 5.70 2.35 -12.55
N LEU A 126 4.88 1.90 -11.58
CA LEU A 126 5.37 1.30 -10.33
C LEU A 126 6.25 0.08 -10.60
N THR A 127 5.78 -0.83 -11.44
CA THR A 127 6.54 -2.03 -11.81
C THR A 127 7.86 -1.67 -12.49
N ALA A 128 7.83 -0.71 -13.43
CA ALA A 128 9.05 -0.24 -14.10
C ALA A 128 10.06 0.37 -13.12
N GLY A 129 9.59 1.17 -12.16
CA GLY A 129 10.44 1.75 -11.12
C GLY A 129 11.03 0.70 -10.18
N LEU A 130 10.26 -0.32 -9.79
CA LEU A 130 10.75 -1.43 -8.98
C LEU A 130 11.78 -2.27 -9.75
N VAL A 131 11.54 -2.55 -11.02
CA VAL A 131 12.51 -3.23 -11.90
C VAL A 131 13.78 -2.41 -12.04
N TYR A 132 13.68 -1.09 -12.17
CA TYR A 132 14.84 -0.21 -12.20
C TYR A 132 15.73 -0.40 -10.96
N PHE A 133 15.14 -0.53 -9.77
CA PHE A 133 15.90 -0.72 -8.53
C PHE A 133 16.60 -2.07 -8.41
N THR A 134 16.29 -3.06 -9.24
CA THR A 134 17.04 -4.30 -9.28
C THR A 134 18.48 -4.13 -9.82
N GLN A 135 18.76 -3.00 -10.46
CA GLN A 135 20.04 -2.68 -11.06
C GLN A 135 20.94 -1.77 -10.18
N VAL A 136 20.45 -1.38 -8.99
CA VAL A 136 21.21 -0.52 -8.08
C VAL A 136 22.44 -1.26 -7.54
N SER A 137 23.60 -0.62 -7.63
CA SER A 137 24.90 -1.20 -7.24
C SER A 137 25.43 -0.62 -5.92
N VAL A 138 26.37 -1.32 -5.29
CA VAL A 138 26.98 -0.92 -4.00
C VAL A 138 27.75 0.41 -4.11
N GLY A 139 28.26 0.77 -5.29
CA GLY A 139 28.97 2.03 -5.56
C GLY A 139 28.08 3.15 -6.10
N GLY A 140 26.78 2.99 -6.09
CA GLY A 140 25.84 3.91 -6.70
C GLY A 140 25.69 5.25 -5.98
N SER A 141 25.05 6.21 -6.64
CA SER A 141 24.73 7.52 -6.08
C SER A 141 23.23 7.76 -6.05
N TYR A 142 22.79 8.65 -5.15
CA TYR A 142 21.38 9.03 -5.07
C TYR A 142 20.86 9.60 -6.40
N TRP A 143 21.66 10.45 -7.05
CA TRP A 143 21.23 11.20 -8.24
C TRP A 143 21.08 10.34 -9.49
N THR A 144 21.96 9.38 -9.66
CA THR A 144 22.00 8.53 -10.87
C THR A 144 21.22 7.24 -10.69
N ASP A 145 21.24 6.65 -9.48
CA ASP A 145 20.73 5.29 -9.28
C ASP A 145 19.41 5.26 -8.52
N LEU A 146 19.16 6.22 -7.62
CA LEU A 146 17.92 6.20 -6.85
C LEU A 146 16.87 7.19 -7.38
N LEU A 147 17.26 8.43 -7.64
CA LEU A 147 16.32 9.50 -8.00
C LEU A 147 15.47 9.16 -9.24
N PRO A 148 16.04 8.66 -10.36
CA PRO A 148 15.22 8.33 -11.54
C PRO A 148 14.15 7.29 -11.24
N GLY A 149 14.52 6.21 -10.54
CA GLY A 149 13.58 5.18 -10.12
C GLY A 149 12.51 5.70 -9.16
N LEU A 150 12.90 6.54 -8.19
CA LEU A 150 11.99 7.18 -7.25
C LEU A 150 10.98 8.08 -7.95
N LEU A 151 11.39 8.84 -8.98
CA LEU A 151 10.48 9.68 -9.76
C LEU A 151 9.48 8.84 -10.56
N VAL A 152 9.92 7.76 -11.19
CA VAL A 152 9.03 6.83 -11.92
C VAL A 152 8.01 6.21 -10.97
N ILE A 153 8.44 5.76 -9.79
CA ILE A 153 7.55 5.22 -8.76
C ILE A 153 6.57 6.28 -8.27
N ALA A 154 7.02 7.51 -8.07
CA ALA A 154 6.15 8.60 -7.63
C ALA A 154 5.04 8.92 -8.64
N VAL A 155 5.34 8.87 -9.94
CA VAL A 155 4.32 8.92 -11.00
C VAL A 155 3.34 7.76 -10.86
N GLY A 156 3.87 6.54 -10.71
CA GLY A 156 3.07 5.33 -10.50
C GLY A 156 2.15 5.43 -9.28
N LEU A 157 2.63 5.98 -8.17
CA LEU A 157 1.85 6.25 -6.96
C LEU A 157 0.69 7.20 -7.24
N GLY A 158 0.96 8.35 -7.86
CA GLY A 158 -0.06 9.34 -8.20
C GLY A 158 -1.15 8.75 -9.10
N PHE A 159 -0.75 7.96 -10.10
CA PHE A 159 -1.68 7.30 -11.04
C PHE A 159 -2.36 6.06 -10.47
N SER A 160 -1.97 5.56 -9.30
CA SER A 160 -2.60 4.39 -8.68
C SER A 160 -3.53 4.79 -7.53
N PHE A 161 -3.11 5.66 -6.62
CA PHE A 161 -3.88 6.02 -5.43
C PHE A 161 -5.26 6.62 -5.76
N VAL A 162 -5.31 7.57 -6.68
CA VAL A 162 -6.56 8.25 -7.04
C VAL A 162 -7.56 7.29 -7.69
N PRO A 163 -7.20 6.52 -8.75
CA PRO A 163 -8.12 5.57 -9.33
C PRO A 163 -8.59 4.48 -8.36
N ILE A 164 -7.69 3.98 -7.51
CA ILE A 164 -8.03 2.97 -6.49
C ILE A 164 -9.07 3.51 -5.51
N SER A 165 -8.86 4.73 -5.00
CA SER A 165 -9.80 5.37 -4.07
C SER A 165 -11.18 5.58 -4.70
N ILE A 166 -11.23 6.02 -5.97
CA ILE A 166 -12.48 6.18 -6.71
C ILE A 166 -13.15 4.81 -6.94
N ALA A 167 -12.39 3.79 -7.31
CA ALA A 167 -12.92 2.44 -7.56
C ALA A 167 -13.44 1.78 -6.27
N ALA A 168 -12.79 2.02 -5.13
CA ALA A 168 -13.20 1.51 -3.84
C ALA A 168 -14.58 2.04 -3.41
N LEU A 169 -14.91 3.27 -3.78
CA LEU A 169 -16.19 3.90 -3.46
C LEU A 169 -17.25 3.72 -4.56
N ALA A 170 -16.86 3.20 -5.72
CA ALA A 170 -17.76 3.03 -6.85
C ALA A 170 -18.81 1.94 -6.57
N GLY A 171 -20.08 2.31 -6.57
CA GLY A 171 -21.22 1.42 -6.32
C GLY A 171 -21.52 1.18 -4.84
N VAL A 172 -20.83 1.86 -3.93
CA VAL A 172 -21.14 1.87 -2.49
C VAL A 172 -22.20 2.93 -2.21
N GLN A 173 -23.19 2.60 -1.39
CA GLN A 173 -24.22 3.58 -0.99
C GLN A 173 -23.57 4.68 -0.14
N PRO A 174 -24.05 5.94 -0.23
CA PRO A 174 -23.47 7.05 0.55
C PRO A 174 -23.42 6.81 2.06
N ALA A 175 -24.40 6.07 2.60
CA ALA A 175 -24.45 5.70 4.01
C ALA A 175 -23.33 4.71 4.41
N GLU A 176 -22.83 3.93 3.47
CA GLU A 176 -21.79 2.90 3.67
C GLU A 176 -20.39 3.36 3.20
N ALA A 177 -20.28 4.57 2.63
CA ALA A 177 -19.02 5.10 2.11
C ALA A 177 -17.91 5.19 3.17
N GLY A 178 -18.29 5.53 4.41
CA GLY A 178 -17.38 5.55 5.55
C GLY A 178 -16.80 4.16 5.86
N LEU A 179 -17.62 3.11 5.79
CA LEU A 179 -17.21 1.72 6.01
C LEU A 179 -16.34 1.20 4.88
N ALA A 180 -16.66 1.56 3.64
CA ALA A 180 -15.90 1.13 2.46
C ALA A 180 -14.53 1.81 2.34
N SER A 181 -14.34 2.97 2.98
CA SER A 181 -13.07 3.71 2.98
C SER A 181 -12.10 3.27 4.09
N GLY A 182 -12.57 2.56 5.11
CA GLY A 182 -11.78 2.01 6.22
C GLY A 182 -11.23 0.66 5.91
#